data_6f176c44b933fde9b54110b7ec137fa1
#
_entry.id   6f176c44b933fde9b54110b7ec137fa1
#
_cell.length_a   1.000
_cell.length_b   1.000
_cell.length_c   1.000
_cell.angle_alpha   90.00
_cell.angle_beta   90.00
_cell.angle_gamma   90.00
#
_symmetry.space_group_name_H-M   'P 1'
#
loop_
_entity.id
_entity.type
_entity.pdbx_description
1 polymer ?
#
loop_
_entity_poly.entity_id
_entity_poly.type
_entity_poly.pdbx_seq_one_letter_code
_entity_poly.pdbx_strand_id
1 'polypeptide(L)'
;DMLRGIDPKYIKENLNTMISKINESGSKIIFAGMRSPKSMGGIYQQRFDQMYREIAEEHDLTFMPFLLEGIALEKKYLQNDYKHPNALGIQVMANNLYPYILESMNLL
;
A
#
# COMPACT_ATOMS: atom_id res chain seq x y z
N ASP A 1 0.59 -12.15 0.25
CA ASP A 1 -0.07 -12.63 -0.99
C ASP A 1 0.76 -12.38 -2.23
N MET A 2 1.32 -11.20 -2.37
CA MET A 2 2.15 -10.84 -3.53
C MET A 2 3.32 -11.81 -3.73
N LEU A 3 4.11 -12.07 -2.69
CA LEU A 3 5.27 -12.96 -2.78
C LEU A 3 4.90 -14.42 -3.01
N ARG A 4 3.65 -14.79 -2.77
CA ARG A 4 3.10 -16.12 -3.05
C ARG A 4 2.50 -16.21 -4.45
N GLY A 5 2.52 -15.12 -5.22
CA GLY A 5 2.00 -15.08 -6.57
C GLY A 5 0.48 -15.20 -6.66
N ILE A 6 -0.25 -14.81 -5.61
CA ILE A 6 -1.71 -14.82 -5.62
C ILE A 6 -2.22 -13.88 -6.71
N ASP A 7 -3.16 -14.34 -7.51
CA ASP A 7 -3.73 -13.52 -8.59
C ASP A 7 -4.28 -12.20 -8.02
N PRO A 8 -3.89 -11.05 -8.57
CA PRO A 8 -4.40 -9.75 -8.12
C PRO A 8 -5.91 -9.65 -8.06
N LYS A 9 -6.63 -10.41 -8.88
CA LYS A 9 -8.09 -10.46 -8.85
C LYS A 9 -8.62 -10.85 -7.46
N TYR A 10 -8.04 -11.87 -6.84
CA TYR A 10 -8.47 -12.33 -5.52
C TYR A 10 -8.04 -11.37 -4.41
N ILE A 11 -6.87 -10.76 -4.56
CA ILE A 11 -6.40 -9.72 -3.63
C ILE A 11 -7.38 -8.53 -3.67
N LYS A 12 -7.78 -8.11 -4.88
CA LYS A 12 -8.74 -7.02 -5.07
C LYS A 12 -10.08 -7.33 -4.41
N GLU A 13 -10.61 -8.54 -4.60
CA GLU A 13 -11.87 -8.97 -3.98
C GLU A 13 -11.81 -8.86 -2.45
N ASN A 14 -10.72 -9.33 -1.84
CA ASN A 14 -10.52 -9.26 -0.40
C ASN A 14 -10.42 -7.82 0.10
N LEU A 15 -9.65 -6.98 -0.60
CA LEU A 15 -9.51 -5.58 -0.23
C LEU A 15 -10.84 -4.83 -0.36
N ASN A 16 -11.60 -5.08 -1.41
CA ASN A 16 -12.93 -4.49 -1.57
C ASN A 16 -13.87 -4.85 -0.43
N THR A 17 -13.84 -6.11 0.01
CA THR A 17 -14.62 -6.56 1.15
C THR A 17 -14.23 -5.83 2.44
N MET A 18 -12.92 -5.70 2.69
CA MET A 18 -12.42 -4.97 3.85
C MET A 18 -12.83 -3.50 3.83
N ILE A 19 -12.69 -2.85 2.67
CA ILE A 19 -13.06 -1.45 2.50
C ILE A 19 -14.55 -1.24 2.78
N SER A 20 -15.40 -2.11 2.26
CA SER A 20 -16.85 -2.04 2.49
C SER A 20 -17.19 -2.11 3.97
N LYS A 21 -16.55 -3.04 4.70
CA LYS A 21 -16.76 -3.19 6.14
C LYS A 21 -16.30 -1.96 6.92
N ILE A 22 -15.16 -1.39 6.56
CA ILE A 22 -14.65 -0.19 7.20
C ILE A 22 -15.59 1.01 6.93
N ASN A 23 -16.07 1.14 5.69
CA ASN A 23 -17.01 2.19 5.32
C ASN A 23 -18.30 2.09 6.13
N GLU A 24 -18.80 0.89 6.36
CA GLU A 24 -19.99 0.66 7.20
C GLU A 24 -19.80 1.15 8.63
N SER A 25 -18.57 1.11 9.15
CA SER A 25 -18.26 1.60 10.49
C SER A 25 -18.18 3.13 10.57
N GLY A 26 -18.19 3.83 9.44
CA GLY A 26 -18.05 5.28 9.39
C GLY A 26 -16.62 5.79 9.50
N SER A 27 -15.65 4.92 9.51
CA SER A 27 -14.23 5.30 9.58
C SER A 27 -13.72 5.83 8.25
N LYS A 28 -12.82 6.80 8.29
CA LYS A 28 -12.09 7.24 7.10
C LYS A 28 -10.99 6.24 6.77
N ILE A 29 -10.68 6.12 5.48
CA ILE A 29 -9.69 5.16 5.00
C ILE A 29 -8.55 5.91 4.31
N ILE A 30 -7.32 5.60 4.72
CA ILE A 30 -6.13 5.89 3.94
C ILE A 30 -5.68 4.57 3.34
N PHE A 31 -5.63 4.50 2.03
CA PHE A 31 -5.25 3.28 1.32
C PHE A 31 -3.80 3.37 0.89
N ALA A 32 -2.96 2.53 1.48
CA ALA A 32 -1.53 2.50 1.18
C ALA A 32 -1.22 1.36 0.23
N GLY A 33 -0.68 1.70 -0.94
CA GLY A 33 -0.33 0.72 -1.96
C GLY A 33 1.00 0.03 -1.67
N MET A 34 1.17 -1.11 -2.32
CA MET A 34 2.44 -1.83 -2.40
C MET A 34 2.80 -2.05 -3.86
N ARG A 35 4.06 -2.38 -4.13
CA ARG A 35 4.53 -2.71 -5.48
C ARG A 35 5.08 -4.12 -5.52
N SER A 36 4.81 -4.83 -6.61
CA SER A 36 5.37 -6.15 -6.83
C SER A 36 6.83 -6.05 -7.27
N PRO A 37 7.72 -6.91 -6.75
CA PRO A 37 9.09 -6.99 -7.25
C PRO A 37 9.12 -7.43 -8.73
N LYS A 38 10.15 -7.00 -9.45
CA LYS A 38 10.35 -7.40 -10.85
C LYS A 38 10.46 -8.92 -11.01
N SER A 39 10.96 -9.62 -9.99
CA SER A 39 11.10 -11.07 -9.98
C SER A 39 9.79 -11.84 -10.16
N MET A 40 8.65 -11.19 -9.93
CA MET A 40 7.32 -11.80 -10.10
C MET A 40 6.86 -11.80 -11.57
N GLY A 41 7.62 -11.21 -12.47
CA GLY A 41 7.29 -11.07 -13.90
C GLY A 41 6.54 -9.78 -14.20
N GLY A 42 6.75 -9.28 -15.44
CA GLY A 42 6.23 -7.97 -15.85
C GLY A 42 4.71 -7.89 -15.85
N ILE A 43 4.03 -8.95 -16.30
CA ILE A 43 2.57 -8.98 -16.35
C ILE A 43 1.98 -8.95 -14.95
N TYR A 44 2.49 -9.78 -14.04
CA TYR A 44 2.04 -9.81 -12.65
C TYR A 44 2.27 -8.45 -11.98
N GLN A 45 3.46 -7.88 -12.15
CA GLN A 45 3.82 -6.58 -11.58
C GLN A 45 2.85 -5.49 -12.02
N GLN A 46 2.55 -5.43 -13.31
CA GLN A 46 1.62 -4.44 -13.86
C GLN A 46 0.22 -4.61 -13.28
N ARG A 47 -0.29 -5.83 -13.26
CA ARG A 47 -1.63 -6.14 -12.74
C ARG A 47 -1.73 -5.84 -11.26
N PHE A 48 -0.70 -6.20 -10.49
CA PHE A 48 -0.66 -5.97 -9.05
C PHE A 48 -0.64 -4.46 -8.74
N ASP A 49 0.28 -3.73 -9.36
CA ASP A 49 0.43 -2.30 -9.10
C ASP A 49 -0.83 -1.52 -9.53
N GLN A 50 -1.42 -1.90 -10.66
CA GLN A 50 -2.63 -1.24 -11.18
C GLN A 50 -3.85 -1.51 -10.29
N MET A 51 -3.93 -2.67 -9.68
CA MET A 51 -5.03 -3.06 -8.79
C MET A 51 -5.24 -2.03 -7.68
N TYR A 52 -4.16 -1.56 -7.05
CA TYR A 52 -4.27 -0.56 -5.97
C TYR A 52 -4.87 0.75 -6.46
N ARG A 53 -4.46 1.22 -7.63
CA ARG A 53 -5.00 2.46 -8.20
C ARG A 53 -6.48 2.32 -8.54
N GLU A 54 -6.87 1.18 -9.11
CA GLU A 54 -8.27 0.90 -9.43
C GLU A 54 -9.15 0.94 -8.19
N ILE A 55 -8.71 0.30 -7.11
CA ILE A 55 -9.44 0.28 -5.84
C ILE A 55 -9.59 1.70 -5.28
N ALA A 56 -8.49 2.47 -5.27
CA ALA A 56 -8.52 3.84 -4.76
C ALA A 56 -9.51 4.72 -5.52
N GLU A 57 -9.56 4.58 -6.85
CA GLU A 57 -10.48 5.32 -7.70
C GLU A 57 -11.92 4.88 -7.53
N GLU A 58 -12.16 3.57 -7.50
CA GLU A 58 -13.52 3.00 -7.35
C GLU A 58 -14.18 3.41 -6.03
N HIS A 59 -13.40 3.53 -4.97
CA HIS A 59 -13.90 3.87 -3.64
C HIS A 59 -13.64 5.31 -3.21
N ASP A 60 -13.02 6.11 -4.08
CA ASP A 60 -12.66 7.52 -3.79
C ASP A 60 -11.86 7.65 -2.49
N LEU A 61 -10.82 6.88 -2.36
CA LEU A 61 -9.99 6.83 -1.15
C LEU A 61 -8.82 7.81 -1.22
N THR A 62 -8.41 8.30 -0.06
CA THR A 62 -7.08 8.92 0.08
C THR A 62 -6.04 7.84 -0.20
N PHE A 63 -5.22 8.02 -1.23
CA PHE A 63 -4.32 7.00 -1.74
C PHE A 63 -2.86 7.39 -1.58
N MET A 64 -2.10 6.60 -0.82
CA MET A 64 -0.65 6.65 -0.75
C MET A 64 -0.10 5.59 -1.71
N PRO A 65 0.49 5.97 -2.86
CA PRO A 65 0.81 4.99 -3.90
C PRO A 65 1.75 3.88 -3.47
N PHE A 66 2.73 4.17 -2.61
CA PHE A 66 3.67 3.16 -2.15
C PHE A 66 4.09 3.41 -0.70
N LEU A 67 3.67 2.51 0.18
CA LEU A 67 3.96 2.62 1.63
C LEU A 67 5.45 2.62 1.94
N LEU A 68 6.24 1.88 1.16
CA LEU A 68 7.68 1.71 1.37
C LEU A 68 8.53 2.66 0.51
N GLU A 69 7.97 3.78 0.08
CA GLU A 69 8.71 4.77 -0.71
C GLU A 69 9.96 5.25 0.03
N GLY A 70 11.12 5.15 -0.63
CA GLY A 70 12.41 5.52 -0.05
C GLY A 70 12.98 4.50 0.94
N ILE A 71 12.26 3.41 1.23
CA ILE A 71 12.66 2.39 2.21
C ILE A 71 13.01 1.08 1.50
N ALA A 72 12.18 0.67 0.55
CA ALA A 72 12.36 -0.59 -0.16
C ALA A 72 13.73 -0.66 -0.82
N LEU A 73 14.39 -1.82 -0.69
CA LEU A 73 15.73 -2.09 -1.21
C LEU A 73 16.86 -1.28 -0.56
N GLU A 74 16.56 -0.49 0.47
CA GLU A 74 17.56 0.30 1.20
C GLU A 74 17.91 -0.41 2.51
N LYS A 75 19.07 -1.07 2.55
CA LYS A 75 19.49 -1.88 3.70
C LYS A 75 19.47 -1.10 5.03
N LYS A 76 19.84 0.18 5.00
CA LYS A 76 19.89 1.01 6.21
C LYS A 76 18.52 1.22 6.85
N TYR A 77 17.44 1.00 6.11
CA TYR A 77 16.07 1.19 6.58
C TYR A 77 15.32 -0.11 6.82
N LEU A 78 15.98 -1.26 6.62
CA LEU A 78 15.36 -2.58 6.68
C LEU A 78 15.95 -3.42 7.80
N GLN A 79 15.13 -4.32 8.35
CA GLN A 79 15.56 -5.37 9.24
C GLN A 79 16.40 -6.41 8.49
N ASN A 80 16.95 -7.39 9.20
CA ASN A 80 17.80 -8.42 8.61
C ASN A 80 17.11 -9.29 7.56
N ASP A 81 15.78 -9.30 7.52
CA ASP A 81 15.00 -10.02 6.51
C ASP A 81 14.93 -9.26 5.17
N TYR A 82 15.44 -8.03 5.12
CA TYR A 82 15.41 -7.13 3.96
C TYR A 82 14.00 -6.83 3.44
N LYS A 83 12.99 -7.00 4.28
CA LYS A 83 11.57 -6.77 3.92
C LYS A 83 10.88 -5.78 4.84
N HIS A 84 11.05 -5.94 6.14
CA HIS A 84 10.37 -5.11 7.12
C HIS A 84 11.23 -3.91 7.52
N PRO A 85 10.63 -2.72 7.63
CA PRO A 85 11.37 -1.53 8.08
C PRO A 85 11.94 -1.71 9.49
N ASN A 86 13.16 -1.22 9.69
CA ASN A 86 13.72 -1.07 11.03
C ASN A 86 13.26 0.27 11.63
N ALA A 87 13.81 0.68 12.79
CA ALA A 87 13.40 1.91 13.46
C ALA A 87 13.57 3.15 12.58
N LEU A 88 14.67 3.25 11.83
CA LEU A 88 14.90 4.37 10.90
C LEU A 88 13.91 4.33 9.73
N GLY A 89 13.64 3.14 9.21
CA GLY A 89 12.67 2.95 8.12
C GLY A 89 11.26 3.33 8.54
N ILE A 90 10.85 2.98 9.75
CA ILE A 90 9.55 3.38 10.30
C ILE A 90 9.44 4.90 10.40
N GLN A 91 10.51 5.58 10.76
CA GLN A 91 10.53 7.03 10.82
C GLN A 91 10.31 7.67 9.45
N VAL A 92 10.98 7.14 8.43
CA VAL A 92 10.77 7.58 7.04
C VAL A 92 9.32 7.32 6.62
N MET A 93 8.80 6.14 6.91
CA MET A 93 7.43 5.75 6.57
C MET A 93 6.41 6.69 7.23
N ALA A 94 6.59 7.01 8.50
CA ALA A 94 5.71 7.92 9.22
C ALA A 94 5.73 9.32 8.59
N ASN A 95 6.91 9.83 8.25
CA ASN A 95 7.03 11.13 7.60
C ASN A 95 6.35 11.16 6.24
N ASN A 96 6.47 10.08 5.47
CA ASN A 96 5.84 9.96 4.16
C ASN A 96 4.30 9.83 4.27
N LEU A 97 3.82 9.17 5.30
CA LEU A 97 2.39 8.97 5.54
C LEU A 97 1.68 10.23 6.04
N TYR A 98 2.38 11.08 6.75
CA TYR A 98 1.80 12.25 7.44
C TYR A 98 0.97 13.15 6.51
N PRO A 99 1.43 13.55 5.30
CA PRO A 99 0.62 14.38 4.41
C PRO A 99 -0.71 13.72 4.03
N TYR A 100 -0.73 12.40 3.87
CA TYR A 100 -1.96 11.67 3.53
C TYR A 100 -2.94 11.64 4.71
N ILE A 101 -2.44 11.60 5.93
CA ILE A 101 -3.29 11.72 7.12
C ILE A 101 -3.97 13.08 7.13
N LEU A 102 -3.22 14.16 6.89
CA LEU A 102 -3.79 15.50 6.82
C LEU A 102 -4.82 15.63 5.71
N GLU A 103 -4.53 15.07 4.53
CA GLU A 103 -5.47 15.05 3.40
C GLU A 103 -6.78 14.35 3.78
N SER A 104 -6.69 13.16 4.41
CA SER A 104 -7.87 12.40 4.80
C SER A 104 -8.73 13.11 5.82
N MET A 105 -8.15 14.00 6.62
CA MET A 105 -8.83 14.81 7.63
C MET A 105 -9.22 16.19 7.12
N ASN A 106 -9.00 16.49 5.84
CA ASN A 106 -9.25 17.80 5.23
C ASN A 106 -8.47 18.93 5.92
N LEU A 107 -7.23 18.67 6.31
CA LEU A 107 -6.36 19.64 6.99
C LEU A 107 -5.21 20.15 6.09
N LEU A 108 -5.22 19.80 4.82
CA LEU A 108 -4.27 20.35 3.84
C LEU A 108 -4.78 21.65 3.26
#